data_5099b1263eae9f9b809b7b533fa07319
#
_entry.id   5099b1263eae9f9b809b7b533fa07319
#
_cell.length_a   1.000
_cell.length_b   1.000
_cell.length_c   1.000
_cell.angle_alpha   90.00
_cell.angle_beta   90.00
_cell.angle_gamma   90.00
#
_symmetry.space_group_name_H-M   'P 1'
#
loop_
_entity.id
_entity.type
_entity.pdbx_description
1 polymer ?
#
loop_
_entity_poly.entity_id
_entity_poly.type
_entity_poly.pdbx_seq_one_letter_code
_entity_poly.pdbx_strand_id
1 'polypeptide(L)'
;MWEVLEIYKIASYIPLEWENGKLIKVLMASMDVTQEKKAEIESRQALKEAYRSAENANRAKTEFLSNMSHDIRTPMNAIVGLTAIAGANIESQDRVIECLSKITKSSRHLLGLINEVLDMARIESGKMTLAQEDFNLPDLVDNLITLTKPVIDEHKHNLDIHINHIEHESVCGDSLRIQQVFVNLMSNAIKYTPDGGNIIFSIEEKSNGFSELGCYEFTIEDNGIGMSPEFQKIMFDPFSRADDHRTTRVQGTGLGMAISRNIVNLMNGNIKVESTLHKGTKITVTIYLELQEKEKEQDRNLMNLPVL
;
A
#
# COMPACT_ATOMS: atom_id res chain seq x y z
N MET A 1 37.32 26.80 1.34
CA MET A 1 35.88 27.16 1.54
C MET A 1 35.77 27.61 2.98
N TRP A 2 35.51 28.89 3.24
CA TRP A 2 35.41 29.41 4.62
C TRP A 2 33.99 29.11 5.11
N GLU A 3 33.85 28.28 6.15
CA GLU A 3 32.57 28.12 6.84
C GLU A 3 32.26 29.41 7.60
N VAL A 4 31.16 30.05 7.28
CA VAL A 4 30.62 31.19 8.04
C VAL A 4 30.02 30.63 9.32
N LEU A 5 30.68 30.78 10.43
CA LEU A 5 30.18 30.43 11.76
C LEU A 5 29.21 31.52 12.21
N GLU A 6 27.91 31.23 12.18
CA GLU A 6 26.89 32.11 12.78
C GLU A 6 26.97 32.02 14.30
N ILE A 7 27.32 33.16 14.96
CA ILE A 7 27.40 33.27 16.42
C ILE A 7 26.32 34.25 16.89
N TYR A 8 25.46 33.79 17.80
CA TYR A 8 24.40 34.61 18.41
C TYR A 8 24.86 35.08 19.79
N LYS A 9 24.85 36.41 20.05
CA LYS A 9 25.21 37.01 21.33
C LYS A 9 24.11 37.96 21.79
N ILE A 10 23.80 37.88 23.08
CA ILE A 10 22.99 38.90 23.76
C ILE A 10 23.93 39.84 24.47
N ALA A 11 23.86 41.15 24.20
CA ALA A 11 24.66 42.15 24.85
C ALA A 11 23.78 43.11 25.67
N SER A 12 24.15 43.35 26.91
CA SER A 12 23.53 44.34 27.79
C SER A 12 24.53 45.46 28.10
N TYR A 13 24.05 46.66 28.03
CA TYR A 13 24.84 47.85 28.31
C TYR A 13 24.30 48.52 29.59
N ILE A 14 25.17 48.64 30.62
CA ILE A 14 24.85 49.24 31.91
C ILE A 14 25.64 50.53 32.00
N PRO A 15 24.96 51.71 32.13
CA PRO A 15 25.65 52.97 32.31
C PRO A 15 26.29 53.00 33.68
N LEU A 16 27.60 53.34 33.74
CA LEU A 16 28.33 53.42 34.98
C LEU A 16 28.66 54.85 35.42
N GLU A 17 28.85 55.76 34.50
CA GLU A 17 29.28 57.12 34.82
C GLU A 17 28.73 58.15 33.84
N TRP A 18 28.22 59.30 34.38
CA TRP A 18 27.66 60.40 33.60
C TRP A 18 28.39 61.69 33.99
N GLU A 19 28.78 62.48 33.01
CA GLU A 19 29.34 63.82 33.21
C GLU A 19 28.63 64.81 32.29
N ASN A 20 28.16 65.91 32.88
CA ASN A 20 27.41 66.95 32.14
C ASN A 20 26.26 66.46 31.25
N GLY A 21 25.55 65.43 31.71
CA GLY A 21 24.44 64.86 30.96
C GLY A 21 24.86 63.92 29.79
N LYS A 22 26.19 63.63 29.68
CA LYS A 22 26.72 62.68 28.71
C LYS A 22 27.21 61.41 29.40
N LEU A 23 26.89 60.27 28.80
CA LEU A 23 27.31 58.98 29.26
C LEU A 23 28.84 58.78 28.93
N ILE A 24 29.68 58.60 29.99
CA ILE A 24 31.12 58.49 29.84
C ILE A 24 31.61 57.05 29.93
N LYS A 25 31.01 56.25 30.80
CA LYS A 25 31.39 54.83 30.98
C LYS A 25 30.18 53.92 30.90
N VAL A 26 30.34 52.81 30.18
CA VAL A 26 29.35 51.78 30.01
C VAL A 26 30.00 50.40 30.31
N LEU A 27 29.38 49.60 31.13
CA LEU A 27 29.71 48.22 31.26
C LEU A 27 28.93 47.42 30.17
N MET A 28 29.64 46.69 29.33
CA MET A 28 29.09 45.77 28.39
C MET A 28 29.26 44.35 28.91
N ALA A 29 28.15 43.67 29.10
CA ALA A 29 28.11 42.23 29.34
C ALA A 29 27.57 41.55 28.11
N SER A 30 28.26 40.53 27.62
CA SER A 30 27.78 39.71 26.49
C SER A 30 27.77 38.25 26.89
N MET A 31 26.69 37.57 26.49
CA MET A 31 26.52 36.14 26.69
C MET A 31 26.39 35.47 25.29
N ASP A 32 27.16 34.40 25.10
CA ASP A 32 27.05 33.57 23.91
C ASP A 32 25.82 32.64 24.06
N VAL A 33 24.85 32.80 23.20
CA VAL A 33 23.60 32.01 23.18
C VAL A 33 23.49 31.20 21.89
N THR A 34 24.60 30.93 21.23
CA THR A 34 24.62 30.27 19.92
C THR A 34 24.02 28.89 19.98
N GLN A 35 24.34 28.09 21.00
CA GLN A 35 23.78 26.73 21.14
C GLN A 35 22.28 26.76 21.40
N GLU A 36 21.84 27.65 22.28
CA GLU A 36 20.41 27.81 22.60
C GLU A 36 19.60 28.27 21.38
N LYS A 37 20.12 29.22 20.61
CA LYS A 37 19.49 29.71 19.40
C LYS A 37 19.45 28.68 18.27
N LYS A 38 20.48 27.90 18.09
CA LYS A 38 20.52 26.79 17.13
C LYS A 38 19.52 25.73 17.51
N ALA A 39 19.47 25.30 18.76
CA ALA A 39 18.48 24.35 19.25
C ALA A 39 17.03 24.86 19.10
N GLU A 40 16.78 26.16 19.36
CA GLU A 40 15.47 26.78 19.15
C GLU A 40 15.05 26.76 17.66
N ILE A 41 15.97 27.08 16.76
CA ILE A 41 15.75 27.09 15.31
C ILE A 41 15.45 25.66 14.80
N GLU A 42 16.25 24.68 15.20
CA GLU A 42 16.07 23.27 14.85
C GLU A 42 14.73 22.73 15.36
N SER A 43 14.40 23.01 16.63
CA SER A 43 13.11 22.63 17.22
C SER A 43 11.92 23.27 16.47
N ARG A 44 12.05 24.54 16.11
CA ARG A 44 11.02 25.26 15.37
C ARG A 44 10.86 24.72 13.93
N GLN A 45 11.95 24.33 13.29
CA GLN A 45 11.91 23.70 11.97
C GLN A 45 11.26 22.33 12.04
N ALA A 46 11.66 21.49 12.99
CA ALA A 46 11.07 20.16 13.21
C ALA A 46 9.55 20.26 13.50
N LEU A 47 9.15 21.21 14.36
CA LEU A 47 7.74 21.45 14.64
C LEU A 47 6.95 21.90 13.39
N LYS A 48 7.53 22.77 12.56
CA LYS A 48 6.92 23.24 11.32
C LYS A 48 6.76 22.12 10.30
N GLU A 49 7.74 21.23 10.21
CA GLU A 49 7.69 20.04 9.34
C GLU A 49 6.64 19.05 9.84
N ALA A 50 6.62 18.76 11.14
CA ALA A 50 5.60 17.91 11.76
C ALA A 50 4.19 18.46 11.56
N TYR A 51 3.99 19.78 11.73
CA TYR A 51 2.71 20.44 11.51
C TYR A 51 2.25 20.30 10.04
N ARG A 52 3.16 20.56 9.08
CA ARG A 52 2.85 20.40 7.65
C ARG A 52 2.49 18.97 7.29
N SER A 53 3.21 18.01 7.83
CA SER A 53 2.93 16.59 7.63
C SER A 53 1.55 16.21 8.17
N ALA A 54 1.23 16.65 9.40
CA ALA A 54 -0.08 16.42 10.01
C ALA A 54 -1.22 17.10 9.24
N GLU A 55 -1.01 18.32 8.75
CA GLU A 55 -2.00 19.04 7.93
C GLU A 55 -2.26 18.34 6.60
N ASN A 56 -1.21 17.89 5.92
CA ASN A 56 -1.33 17.13 4.68
C ASN A 56 -2.06 15.80 4.90
N ALA A 57 -1.75 15.07 5.97
CA ALA A 57 -2.43 13.84 6.34
C ALA A 57 -3.93 14.09 6.65
N ASN A 58 -4.26 15.16 7.37
CA ASN A 58 -5.64 15.51 7.68
C ASN A 58 -6.43 15.94 6.43
N ARG A 59 -5.78 16.68 5.52
CA ARG A 59 -6.37 17.06 4.23
C ARG A 59 -6.66 15.81 3.37
N ALA A 60 -5.69 14.91 3.24
CA ALA A 60 -5.85 13.65 2.53
C ALA A 60 -6.98 12.80 3.11
N LYS A 61 -7.09 12.74 4.45
CA LYS A 61 -8.19 12.05 5.16
C LYS A 61 -9.57 12.67 4.87
N THR A 62 -9.65 14.01 4.83
CA THR A 62 -10.91 14.71 4.53
C THR A 62 -11.33 14.49 3.08
N GLU A 63 -10.40 14.58 2.15
CA GLU A 63 -10.63 14.33 0.73
C GLU A 63 -11.06 12.87 0.48
N PHE A 64 -10.42 11.93 1.18
CA PHE A 64 -10.84 10.53 1.19
C PHE A 64 -12.28 10.33 1.62
N LEU A 65 -12.70 10.89 2.77
CA LEU A 65 -14.07 10.76 3.27
C LEU A 65 -15.08 11.32 2.27
N SER A 66 -14.75 12.41 1.59
CA SER A 66 -15.57 12.99 0.53
C SER A 66 -15.68 12.06 -0.68
N ASN A 67 -14.54 11.53 -1.16
CA ASN A 67 -14.49 10.61 -2.29
C ASN A 67 -15.19 9.29 -1.96
N MET A 68 -14.99 8.74 -0.75
CA MET A 68 -15.67 7.54 -0.27
C MET A 68 -17.20 7.70 -0.22
N SER A 69 -17.68 8.88 0.22
CA SER A 69 -19.10 9.16 0.20
C SER A 69 -19.68 9.12 -1.21
N HIS A 70 -18.91 9.61 -2.19
CA HIS A 70 -19.29 9.53 -3.61
C HIS A 70 -19.26 8.08 -4.12
N ASP A 71 -18.18 7.35 -3.83
CA ASP A 71 -17.93 5.99 -4.33
C ASP A 71 -18.91 4.96 -3.71
N ILE A 72 -19.37 5.21 -2.48
CA ILE A 72 -20.45 4.45 -1.84
C ILE A 72 -21.81 4.81 -2.44
N ARG A 73 -22.08 6.09 -2.70
CA ARG A 73 -23.37 6.56 -3.23
C ARG A 73 -23.65 6.03 -4.62
N THR A 74 -22.65 5.94 -5.47
CA THR A 74 -22.80 5.49 -6.87
C THR A 74 -23.38 4.08 -6.99
N PRO A 75 -22.76 3.02 -6.40
CA PRO A 75 -23.35 1.67 -6.43
C PRO A 75 -24.66 1.58 -5.67
N MET A 76 -24.85 2.33 -4.58
CA MET A 76 -26.11 2.37 -3.83
C MET A 76 -27.25 2.91 -4.70
N ASN A 77 -27.05 4.02 -5.41
CA ASN A 77 -28.02 4.59 -6.32
C ASN A 77 -28.31 3.64 -7.49
N ALA A 78 -27.30 2.93 -8.00
CA ALA A 78 -27.47 1.91 -9.04
C ALA A 78 -28.35 0.75 -8.54
N ILE A 79 -28.13 0.25 -7.32
CA ILE A 79 -28.96 -0.80 -6.70
C ILE A 79 -30.42 -0.32 -6.61
N VAL A 80 -30.66 0.87 -6.03
CA VAL A 80 -32.01 1.43 -5.86
C VAL A 80 -32.69 1.63 -7.22
N GLY A 81 -31.99 2.23 -8.19
CA GLY A 81 -32.54 2.48 -9.53
C GLY A 81 -32.86 1.19 -10.29
N LEU A 82 -31.96 0.19 -10.25
CA LEU A 82 -32.16 -1.10 -10.91
C LEU A 82 -33.30 -1.90 -10.25
N THR A 83 -33.48 -1.79 -8.93
CA THR A 83 -34.61 -2.40 -8.22
C THR A 83 -35.96 -1.82 -8.69
N ALA A 84 -35.99 -0.47 -8.84
CA ALA A 84 -37.23 0.18 -9.38
C ALA A 84 -37.50 -0.23 -10.84
N ILE A 85 -36.46 -0.34 -11.68
CA ILE A 85 -36.59 -0.78 -13.08
C ILE A 85 -37.05 -2.23 -13.13
N ALA A 86 -36.53 -3.14 -12.32
CA ALA A 86 -36.93 -4.52 -12.23
C ALA A 86 -38.44 -4.65 -11.84
N GLY A 87 -38.84 -3.85 -10.82
CA GLY A 87 -40.23 -3.79 -10.38
C GLY A 87 -41.19 -3.29 -11.47
N ALA A 88 -40.81 -2.29 -12.26
CA ALA A 88 -41.60 -1.74 -13.35
C ALA A 88 -41.67 -2.69 -14.58
N ASN A 89 -40.76 -3.66 -14.70
CA ASN A 89 -40.68 -4.60 -15.83
C ASN A 89 -40.85 -6.06 -15.37
N ILE A 90 -41.68 -6.31 -14.35
CA ILE A 90 -41.81 -7.63 -13.72
C ILE A 90 -42.27 -8.73 -14.67
N GLU A 91 -42.99 -8.35 -15.72
CA GLU A 91 -43.49 -9.28 -16.76
C GLU A 91 -42.39 -9.67 -17.76
N SER A 92 -41.26 -8.94 -17.79
CA SER A 92 -40.12 -9.23 -18.67
C SER A 92 -39.01 -9.93 -17.90
N GLN A 93 -38.99 -11.28 -17.96
CA GLN A 93 -38.01 -12.10 -17.24
C GLN A 93 -36.58 -11.72 -17.58
N ASP A 94 -36.24 -11.46 -18.85
CA ASP A 94 -34.91 -11.09 -19.29
C ASP A 94 -34.45 -9.76 -18.67
N ARG A 95 -35.35 -8.76 -18.63
CA ARG A 95 -35.07 -7.47 -18.00
C ARG A 95 -34.82 -7.59 -16.49
N VAL A 96 -35.63 -8.40 -15.82
CA VAL A 96 -35.51 -8.67 -14.39
C VAL A 96 -34.17 -9.36 -14.10
N ILE A 97 -33.79 -10.38 -14.87
CA ILE A 97 -32.50 -11.08 -14.74
C ILE A 97 -31.33 -10.13 -14.96
N GLU A 98 -31.38 -9.29 -15.99
CA GLU A 98 -30.36 -8.27 -16.24
C GLU A 98 -30.20 -7.30 -15.05
N CYS A 99 -31.32 -6.80 -14.52
CA CYS A 99 -31.31 -5.91 -13.36
C CYS A 99 -30.71 -6.60 -12.12
N LEU A 100 -31.10 -7.83 -11.82
CA LEU A 100 -30.60 -8.61 -10.69
C LEU A 100 -29.08 -8.86 -10.80
N SER A 101 -28.59 -9.19 -12.01
CA SER A 101 -27.15 -9.34 -12.26
C SER A 101 -26.39 -8.06 -11.96
N LYS A 102 -26.87 -6.91 -12.44
CA LYS A 102 -26.27 -5.59 -12.19
C LYS A 102 -26.34 -5.18 -10.71
N ILE A 103 -27.45 -5.48 -10.02
CA ILE A 103 -27.61 -5.27 -8.58
C ILE A 103 -26.56 -6.08 -7.82
N THR A 104 -26.41 -7.37 -8.16
CA THR A 104 -25.42 -8.24 -7.53
C THR A 104 -24.00 -7.71 -7.71
N LYS A 105 -23.63 -7.27 -8.92
CA LYS A 105 -22.32 -6.65 -9.21
C LYS A 105 -22.10 -5.39 -8.37
N SER A 106 -23.09 -4.49 -8.30
CA SER A 106 -23.01 -3.25 -7.52
C SER A 106 -22.93 -3.52 -6.01
N SER A 107 -23.66 -4.51 -5.50
CA SER A 107 -23.62 -4.91 -4.08
C SER A 107 -22.27 -5.49 -3.68
N ARG A 108 -21.68 -6.35 -4.51
CA ARG A 108 -20.32 -6.88 -4.27
C ARG A 108 -19.26 -5.78 -4.27
N HIS A 109 -19.38 -4.83 -5.20
CA HIS A 109 -18.48 -3.67 -5.23
C HIS A 109 -18.60 -2.84 -3.95
N LEU A 110 -19.83 -2.56 -3.50
CA LEU A 110 -20.06 -1.80 -2.26
C LEU A 110 -19.50 -2.52 -1.03
N LEU A 111 -19.67 -3.84 -0.92
CA LEU A 111 -19.08 -4.64 0.15
C LEU A 111 -17.55 -4.60 0.12
N GLY A 112 -16.94 -4.63 -1.07
CA GLY A 112 -15.48 -4.46 -1.22
C GLY A 112 -14.99 -3.13 -0.65
N LEU A 113 -15.65 -2.01 -1.02
CA LEU A 113 -15.32 -0.67 -0.51
C LEU A 113 -15.42 -0.58 1.02
N ILE A 114 -16.50 -1.15 1.60
CA ILE A 114 -16.69 -1.16 3.06
C ILE A 114 -15.57 -1.95 3.73
N ASN A 115 -15.21 -3.12 3.20
CA ASN A 115 -14.15 -3.95 3.76
C ASN A 115 -12.77 -3.27 3.70
N GLU A 116 -12.44 -2.56 2.60
CA GLU A 116 -11.21 -1.78 2.50
C GLU A 116 -11.13 -0.68 3.56
N VAL A 117 -12.24 0.04 3.81
CA VAL A 117 -12.31 1.06 4.87
C VAL A 117 -12.12 0.45 6.26
N LEU A 118 -12.77 -0.70 6.53
CA LEU A 118 -12.64 -1.41 7.80
C LEU A 118 -11.22 -1.96 8.00
N ASP A 119 -10.60 -2.51 6.95
CA ASP A 119 -9.22 -2.98 7.01
C ASP A 119 -8.26 -1.81 7.29
N MET A 120 -8.43 -0.66 6.62
CA MET A 120 -7.61 0.52 6.88
C MET A 120 -7.77 1.02 8.33
N ALA A 121 -8.99 1.07 8.86
CA ALA A 121 -9.24 1.46 10.25
C ALA A 121 -8.59 0.49 11.26
N ARG A 122 -8.57 -0.83 10.96
CA ARG A 122 -7.87 -1.83 11.78
C ARG A 122 -6.36 -1.66 11.73
N ILE A 123 -5.80 -1.35 10.55
CA ILE A 123 -4.38 -1.05 10.35
C ILE A 123 -3.98 0.20 11.15
N GLU A 124 -4.69 1.32 10.98
CA GLU A 124 -4.40 2.58 11.68
C GLU A 124 -4.47 2.45 13.21
N SER A 125 -5.38 1.62 13.71
CA SER A 125 -5.53 1.36 15.16
C SER A 125 -4.56 0.31 15.71
N GLY A 126 -3.72 -0.31 14.89
CA GLY A 126 -2.81 -1.40 15.27
C GLY A 126 -3.54 -2.69 15.70
N LYS A 127 -4.81 -2.85 15.33
CA LYS A 127 -5.65 -3.98 15.71
C LYS A 127 -5.74 -5.08 14.64
N MET A 128 -5.03 -4.93 13.54
CA MET A 128 -5.00 -5.96 12.51
C MET A 128 -4.11 -7.10 12.99
N THR A 129 -4.68 -8.30 13.07
CA THR A 129 -3.99 -9.55 13.41
C THR A 129 -4.08 -10.51 12.24
N LEU A 130 -3.05 -11.33 12.06
CA LEU A 130 -3.03 -12.39 11.07
C LEU A 130 -3.52 -13.70 11.70
N ALA A 131 -4.29 -14.46 10.92
CA ALA A 131 -4.61 -15.84 11.27
C ALA A 131 -3.38 -16.74 11.02
N GLN A 132 -3.33 -17.85 11.74
CA GLN A 132 -2.36 -18.92 11.55
C GLN A 132 -3.13 -20.19 11.21
N GLU A 133 -3.23 -20.49 9.92
CA GLU A 133 -3.98 -21.62 9.40
C GLU A 133 -3.11 -22.39 8.41
N ASP A 134 -3.23 -23.71 8.42
CA ASP A 134 -2.55 -24.57 7.46
C ASP A 134 -3.21 -24.41 6.08
N PHE A 135 -2.40 -24.21 5.06
CA PHE A 135 -2.87 -24.16 3.68
C PHE A 135 -1.79 -24.63 2.71
N ASN A 136 -2.20 -24.82 1.45
CA ASN A 136 -1.32 -25.25 0.37
C ASN A 136 -1.14 -24.11 -0.64
N LEU A 137 0.09 -23.85 -1.07
CA LEU A 137 0.42 -22.79 -2.01
C LEU A 137 -0.18 -22.99 -3.41
N PRO A 138 -0.15 -24.17 -4.01
CA PRO A 138 -0.88 -24.46 -5.25
C PRO A 138 -2.37 -24.08 -5.19
N ASP A 139 -3.07 -24.42 -4.10
CA ASP A 139 -4.48 -24.08 -3.93
C ASP A 139 -4.70 -22.56 -3.86
N LEU A 140 -3.78 -21.84 -3.21
CA LEU A 140 -3.80 -20.38 -3.17
C LEU A 140 -3.66 -19.77 -4.57
N VAL A 141 -2.73 -20.30 -5.38
CA VAL A 141 -2.49 -19.83 -6.76
C VAL A 141 -3.70 -20.16 -7.65
N ASP A 142 -4.25 -21.36 -7.57
CA ASP A 142 -5.41 -21.78 -8.34
C ASP A 142 -6.65 -20.91 -8.01
N ASN A 143 -6.85 -20.60 -6.73
CA ASN A 143 -7.91 -19.70 -6.30
C ASN A 143 -7.71 -18.28 -6.84
N LEU A 144 -6.49 -17.74 -6.81
CA LEU A 144 -6.15 -16.43 -7.37
C LEU A 144 -6.47 -16.37 -8.87
N ILE A 145 -6.05 -17.38 -9.63
CA ILE A 145 -6.30 -17.47 -11.06
C ILE A 145 -7.80 -17.55 -11.33
N THR A 146 -8.52 -18.42 -10.62
CA THR A 146 -9.97 -18.58 -10.76
C THR A 146 -10.72 -17.26 -10.54
N LEU A 147 -10.30 -16.45 -9.59
CA LEU A 147 -10.91 -15.15 -9.29
C LEU A 147 -10.60 -14.07 -10.35
N THR A 148 -9.40 -14.11 -10.94
CA THR A 148 -8.94 -13.06 -11.85
C THR A 148 -9.19 -13.38 -13.33
N LYS A 149 -9.22 -14.66 -13.70
CA LYS A 149 -9.42 -15.15 -15.07
C LYS A 149 -10.59 -14.53 -15.81
N PRO A 150 -11.81 -14.42 -15.25
CA PRO A 150 -12.94 -13.83 -15.98
C PRO A 150 -12.69 -12.39 -16.43
N VAL A 151 -11.98 -11.59 -15.60
CA VAL A 151 -11.66 -10.19 -15.92
C VAL A 151 -10.52 -10.12 -16.93
N ILE A 152 -9.52 -11.00 -16.82
CA ILE A 152 -8.43 -11.14 -17.78
C ILE A 152 -8.98 -11.45 -19.18
N ASP A 153 -9.92 -12.41 -19.26
CA ASP A 153 -10.55 -12.81 -20.53
C ASP A 153 -11.44 -11.69 -21.11
N GLU A 154 -12.17 -10.93 -20.26
CA GLU A 154 -12.96 -9.76 -20.67
C GLU A 154 -12.10 -8.70 -21.37
N HIS A 155 -10.89 -8.44 -20.84
CA HIS A 155 -9.92 -7.50 -21.41
C HIS A 155 -8.98 -8.14 -22.46
N LYS A 156 -9.16 -9.44 -22.76
CA LYS A 156 -8.34 -10.21 -23.73
C LYS A 156 -6.84 -10.17 -23.43
N HIS A 157 -6.46 -10.06 -22.15
CA HIS A 157 -5.06 -10.10 -21.75
C HIS A 157 -4.48 -11.50 -21.88
N ASN A 158 -3.20 -11.58 -22.23
CA ASN A 158 -2.43 -12.81 -22.14
C ASN A 158 -1.88 -12.92 -20.72
N LEU A 159 -2.23 -14.02 -20.03
CA LEU A 159 -1.70 -14.34 -18.71
C LEU A 159 -0.72 -15.52 -18.82
N ASP A 160 0.55 -15.27 -18.45
CA ASP A 160 1.57 -16.29 -18.32
C ASP A 160 1.82 -16.56 -16.82
N ILE A 161 1.85 -17.85 -16.45
CA ILE A 161 2.01 -18.28 -15.06
C ILE A 161 3.26 -19.16 -14.97
N HIS A 162 4.18 -18.77 -14.09
CA HIS A 162 5.42 -19.49 -13.83
C HIS A 162 5.50 -19.91 -12.36
N ILE A 163 5.53 -21.20 -12.10
CA ILE A 163 5.76 -21.78 -10.78
C ILE A 163 7.15 -22.40 -10.81
N ASN A 164 8.11 -21.80 -10.10
CA ASN A 164 9.51 -22.19 -10.14
C ASN A 164 9.97 -22.66 -8.76
N HIS A 165 10.62 -23.83 -8.71
CA HIS A 165 11.34 -24.33 -7.52
C HIS A 165 10.60 -24.12 -6.19
N ILE A 166 9.42 -24.70 -6.04
CA ILE A 166 8.71 -24.76 -4.76
C ILE A 166 9.02 -26.14 -4.17
N GLU A 167 9.81 -26.19 -3.10
CA GLU A 167 10.16 -27.42 -2.37
C GLU A 167 9.13 -27.69 -1.27
N HIS A 168 8.58 -26.63 -0.65
CA HIS A 168 7.63 -26.70 0.44
C HIS A 168 6.30 -26.07 0.03
N GLU A 169 5.33 -26.89 -0.29
CA GLU A 169 4.00 -26.44 -0.72
C GLU A 169 3.04 -26.22 0.45
N SER A 170 3.26 -26.95 1.56
CA SER A 170 2.37 -26.94 2.73
C SER A 170 2.91 -26.00 3.79
N VAL A 171 2.21 -24.91 4.01
CA VAL A 171 2.63 -23.80 4.87
C VAL A 171 1.54 -23.37 5.83
N CYS A 172 1.92 -22.59 6.86
CA CYS A 172 1.02 -22.01 7.82
C CYS A 172 1.04 -20.48 7.75
N GLY A 173 -0.13 -19.84 7.76
CA GLY A 173 -0.28 -18.40 7.69
C GLY A 173 -1.72 -17.98 7.39
N ASP A 174 -1.93 -16.70 7.06
CA ASP A 174 -3.23 -16.14 6.70
C ASP A 174 -3.43 -16.16 5.18
N SER A 175 -3.93 -17.28 4.66
CA SER A 175 -4.17 -17.49 3.23
C SER A 175 -5.14 -16.45 2.64
N LEU A 176 -6.15 -16.01 3.40
CA LEU A 176 -7.12 -15.02 2.95
C LEU A 176 -6.48 -13.64 2.78
N ARG A 177 -5.60 -13.24 3.69
CA ARG A 177 -4.87 -11.97 3.59
C ARG A 177 -3.82 -12.00 2.48
N ILE A 178 -3.14 -13.12 2.29
CA ILE A 178 -2.23 -13.32 1.15
C ILE A 178 -3.01 -13.21 -0.16
N GLN A 179 -4.13 -13.90 -0.27
CA GLN A 179 -5.02 -13.81 -1.44
C GLN A 179 -5.52 -12.38 -1.68
N GLN A 180 -5.89 -11.64 -0.63
CA GLN A 180 -6.30 -10.24 -0.71
C GLN A 180 -5.20 -9.36 -1.34
N VAL A 181 -3.94 -9.54 -0.92
CA VAL A 181 -2.78 -8.84 -1.51
C VAL A 181 -2.70 -9.12 -3.00
N PHE A 182 -2.68 -10.40 -3.40
CA PHE A 182 -2.46 -10.75 -4.80
C PHE A 182 -3.64 -10.44 -5.70
N VAL A 183 -4.88 -10.57 -5.22
CA VAL A 183 -6.08 -10.12 -5.96
C VAL A 183 -6.02 -8.61 -6.21
N ASN A 184 -5.58 -7.81 -5.24
CA ASN A 184 -5.43 -6.37 -5.42
C ASN A 184 -4.32 -6.04 -6.44
N LEU A 185 -3.15 -6.70 -6.36
CA LEU A 185 -2.04 -6.48 -7.29
C LEU A 185 -2.41 -6.91 -8.71
N MET A 186 -3.02 -8.09 -8.88
CA MET A 186 -3.51 -8.58 -10.17
C MET A 186 -4.61 -7.68 -10.76
N SER A 187 -5.55 -7.23 -9.94
CA SER A 187 -6.58 -6.27 -10.36
C SER A 187 -5.97 -4.97 -10.88
N ASN A 188 -4.90 -4.47 -10.24
CA ASN A 188 -4.18 -3.31 -10.72
C ASN A 188 -3.46 -3.60 -12.04
N ALA A 189 -2.76 -4.71 -12.19
CA ALA A 189 -2.13 -5.12 -13.44
C ALA A 189 -3.16 -5.17 -14.59
N ILE A 190 -4.30 -5.84 -14.39
CA ILE A 190 -5.39 -5.93 -15.38
C ILE A 190 -5.91 -4.54 -15.75
N LYS A 191 -6.16 -3.70 -14.76
CA LYS A 191 -6.78 -2.39 -14.91
C LYS A 191 -5.90 -1.37 -15.66
N TYR A 192 -4.58 -1.45 -15.46
CA TYR A 192 -3.63 -0.50 -16.02
C TYR A 192 -2.90 -1.02 -17.25
N THR A 193 -3.21 -2.22 -17.68
CA THR A 193 -2.74 -2.78 -18.95
C THR A 193 -3.80 -2.57 -20.03
N PRO A 194 -3.45 -2.04 -21.21
CA PRO A 194 -4.38 -1.93 -22.34
C PRO A 194 -4.88 -3.31 -22.78
N ASP A 195 -6.13 -3.36 -23.29
CA ASP A 195 -6.74 -4.59 -23.78
C ASP A 195 -5.80 -5.35 -24.75
N GLY A 196 -5.66 -6.65 -24.54
CA GLY A 196 -4.75 -7.50 -25.31
C GLY A 196 -3.30 -7.45 -24.82
N GLY A 197 -3.00 -6.75 -23.74
CA GLY A 197 -1.66 -6.71 -23.16
C GLY A 197 -1.27 -7.99 -22.44
N ASN A 198 -0.03 -8.03 -21.92
CA ASN A 198 0.55 -9.20 -21.28
C ASN A 198 0.69 -8.97 -19.77
N ILE A 199 0.35 -9.99 -19.00
CA ILE A 199 0.52 -10.06 -17.55
C ILE A 199 1.24 -11.36 -17.24
N ILE A 200 2.30 -11.29 -16.45
CA ILE A 200 3.08 -12.46 -16.00
C ILE A 200 2.90 -12.56 -14.49
N PHE A 201 2.51 -13.72 -14.02
CA PHE A 201 2.50 -14.07 -12.60
C PHE A 201 3.54 -15.16 -12.35
N SER A 202 4.40 -14.97 -11.38
CA SER A 202 5.36 -16.00 -10.99
C SER A 202 5.47 -16.15 -9.48
N ILE A 203 5.76 -17.38 -9.05
CA ILE A 203 6.09 -17.71 -7.67
C ILE A 203 7.36 -18.57 -7.66
N GLU A 204 8.25 -18.29 -6.71
CA GLU A 204 9.49 -19.02 -6.50
C GLU A 204 9.81 -19.08 -5.00
N GLU A 205 10.22 -20.24 -4.52
CA GLU A 205 10.77 -20.38 -3.19
C GLU A 205 12.26 -20.06 -3.21
N LYS A 206 12.68 -19.16 -2.31
CA LYS A 206 14.08 -18.74 -2.17
C LYS A 206 14.73 -19.39 -0.97
N SER A 207 15.94 -19.85 -1.14
CA SER A 207 16.73 -20.33 0.00
C SER A 207 16.99 -19.20 0.99
N ASN A 208 16.62 -19.38 2.25
CA ASN A 208 16.70 -18.37 3.30
C ASN A 208 17.62 -18.76 4.48
N GLY A 209 18.13 -19.99 4.50
CA GLY A 209 18.97 -20.51 5.58
C GLY A 209 18.22 -20.82 6.89
N PHE A 210 16.89 -20.72 6.92
CA PHE A 210 16.04 -21.10 8.06
C PHE A 210 15.31 -22.41 7.75
N SER A 211 15.39 -23.39 8.66
CA SER A 211 14.76 -24.70 8.50
C SER A 211 13.26 -24.74 8.86
N GLU A 212 12.72 -23.67 9.43
CA GLU A 212 11.32 -23.61 9.88
C GLU A 212 10.45 -22.62 9.11
N LEU A 213 11.08 -21.79 8.24
CA LEU A 213 10.40 -20.76 7.45
C LEU A 213 10.72 -20.93 5.98
N GLY A 214 9.70 -21.04 5.14
CA GLY A 214 9.83 -20.89 3.68
C GLY A 214 9.86 -19.41 3.31
N CYS A 215 10.72 -19.03 2.36
CA CYS A 215 10.77 -17.68 1.79
C CYS A 215 10.19 -17.72 0.38
N TYR A 216 9.06 -17.08 0.16
CA TYR A 216 8.36 -17.12 -1.13
C TYR A 216 8.38 -15.74 -1.77
N GLU A 217 8.86 -15.71 -3.01
CA GLU A 217 8.87 -14.53 -3.85
C GLU A 217 7.80 -14.64 -4.93
N PHE A 218 6.81 -13.77 -4.87
CA PHE A 218 5.76 -13.65 -5.87
C PHE A 218 6.04 -12.43 -6.74
N THR A 219 5.94 -12.58 -8.04
CA THR A 219 6.13 -11.47 -8.98
C THR A 219 4.92 -11.34 -9.88
N ILE A 220 4.43 -10.09 -10.03
CA ILE A 220 3.43 -9.71 -11.03
C ILE A 220 4.08 -8.66 -11.92
N GLU A 221 4.12 -8.95 -13.21
CA GLU A 221 4.69 -8.06 -14.22
C GLU A 221 3.68 -7.80 -15.32
N ASP A 222 3.48 -6.54 -15.66
CA ASP A 222 2.59 -6.09 -16.72
C ASP A 222 3.33 -5.20 -17.73
N ASN A 223 2.86 -5.16 -18.97
CA ASN A 223 3.32 -4.23 -19.99
C ASN A 223 2.40 -3.01 -20.17
N GLY A 224 1.77 -2.58 -19.09
CA GLY A 224 0.81 -1.50 -19.05
C GLY A 224 1.40 -0.10 -19.12
N ILE A 225 0.63 0.87 -18.65
CA ILE A 225 1.01 2.29 -18.70
C ILE A 225 2.20 2.65 -17.82
N GLY A 226 2.55 1.82 -16.84
CA GLY A 226 3.60 2.12 -15.86
C GLY A 226 3.28 3.32 -14.97
N MET A 227 4.27 3.72 -14.17
CA MET A 227 4.13 4.79 -13.17
C MET A 227 5.27 5.80 -13.28
N SER A 228 4.96 7.09 -13.03
CA SER A 228 5.98 8.14 -12.92
C SER A 228 6.81 7.95 -11.63
N PRO A 229 8.07 8.43 -11.60
CA PRO A 229 8.90 8.36 -10.40
C PRO A 229 8.30 9.09 -9.19
N GLU A 230 7.52 10.14 -9.44
CA GLU A 230 6.83 10.92 -8.41
C GLU A 230 5.74 10.07 -7.75
N PHE A 231 4.91 9.40 -8.57
CA PHE A 231 3.84 8.55 -8.07
C PHE A 231 4.37 7.31 -7.35
N GLN A 232 5.46 6.70 -7.83
CA GLN A 232 6.09 5.56 -7.16
C GLN A 232 6.47 5.85 -5.70
N LYS A 233 6.80 7.10 -5.36
CA LYS A 233 7.14 7.49 -3.98
C LYS A 233 5.95 7.49 -3.04
N ILE A 234 4.75 7.73 -3.56
CA ILE A 234 3.53 7.91 -2.78
C ILE A 234 2.49 6.80 -3.03
N MET A 235 2.75 5.85 -3.94
CA MET A 235 1.76 4.84 -4.32
C MET A 235 1.28 3.93 -3.18
N PHE A 236 2.04 3.85 -2.11
CA PHE A 236 1.69 3.12 -0.90
C PHE A 236 1.09 4.02 0.19
N ASP A 237 1.05 5.32 -0.02
CA ASP A 237 0.37 6.21 0.92
C ASP A 237 -1.14 6.00 0.78
N PRO A 238 -1.88 5.94 1.88
CA PRO A 238 -3.33 5.80 1.82
C PRO A 238 -3.93 6.92 0.95
N PHE A 239 -4.91 6.54 0.11
CA PHE A 239 -5.67 7.45 -0.75
C PHE A 239 -4.92 8.01 -1.96
N SER A 240 -3.68 7.57 -2.20
CA SER A 240 -2.89 8.02 -3.33
C SER A 240 -3.44 7.50 -4.65
N ARG A 241 -3.59 8.40 -5.62
CA ARG A 241 -4.03 8.10 -6.99
C ARG A 241 -3.13 8.85 -7.98
N ALA A 242 -2.85 8.24 -9.13
CA ALA A 242 -2.12 8.93 -10.18
C ALA A 242 -3.02 10.02 -10.81
N ASP A 243 -2.59 11.27 -10.78
CA ASP A 243 -3.26 12.44 -11.38
C ASP A 243 -3.05 12.50 -12.90
N ASP A 244 -3.39 11.45 -13.62
CA ASP A 244 -3.36 11.49 -15.08
C ASP A 244 -4.80 11.60 -15.61
N HIS A 245 -5.06 12.59 -16.49
CA HIS A 245 -6.35 12.81 -17.16
C HIS A 245 -6.87 11.57 -17.91
N ARG A 246 -6.00 10.59 -18.19
CA ARG A 246 -6.35 9.29 -18.80
C ARG A 246 -6.84 8.27 -17.78
N THR A 247 -6.41 8.40 -16.52
CA THR A 247 -6.77 7.49 -15.42
C THR A 247 -7.99 7.96 -14.62
N THR A 248 -8.50 9.18 -14.88
CA THR A 248 -9.70 9.73 -14.20
C THR A 248 -10.97 8.89 -14.40
N ARG A 249 -10.99 7.99 -15.39
CA ARG A 249 -12.10 7.03 -15.58
C ARG A 249 -11.92 5.71 -14.82
N VAL A 250 -10.73 5.50 -14.23
CA VAL A 250 -10.39 4.24 -13.60
C VAL A 250 -10.76 4.31 -12.12
N GLN A 251 -11.85 3.61 -11.76
CA GLN A 251 -12.45 3.60 -10.42
C GLN A 251 -11.53 2.89 -9.41
N GLY A 252 -11.34 3.45 -8.22
CA GLY A 252 -10.57 2.82 -7.14
C GLY A 252 -10.43 3.75 -5.94
N THR A 253 -10.34 3.18 -4.75
CA THR A 253 -10.26 3.86 -3.45
C THR A 253 -8.91 4.51 -3.16
N GLY A 254 -7.84 4.00 -3.78
CA GLY A 254 -6.45 4.33 -3.40
C GLY A 254 -6.00 3.69 -2.07
N LEU A 255 -6.76 2.73 -1.52
CA LEU A 255 -6.42 2.01 -0.30
C LEU A 255 -5.72 0.68 -0.56
N GLY A 256 -6.01 0.03 -1.69
CA GLY A 256 -5.54 -1.33 -1.96
C GLY A 256 -4.03 -1.50 -1.81
N MET A 257 -3.22 -0.59 -2.37
CA MET A 257 -1.75 -0.67 -2.26
C MET A 257 -1.26 -0.46 -0.83
N ALA A 258 -1.85 0.48 -0.09
CA ALA A 258 -1.54 0.72 1.32
C ALA A 258 -1.88 -0.50 2.18
N ILE A 259 -3.06 -1.10 1.99
CA ILE A 259 -3.50 -2.32 2.68
C ILE A 259 -2.55 -3.47 2.35
N SER A 260 -2.22 -3.68 1.06
CA SER A 260 -1.29 -4.74 0.64
C SER A 260 0.07 -4.61 1.31
N ARG A 261 0.65 -3.40 1.33
CA ARG A 261 1.93 -3.15 2.02
C ARG A 261 1.86 -3.45 3.51
N ASN A 262 0.77 -3.03 4.18
CA ASN A 262 0.61 -3.29 5.61
C ASN A 262 0.46 -4.78 5.92
N ILE A 263 -0.33 -5.53 5.13
CA ILE A 263 -0.47 -6.98 5.28
C ILE A 263 0.89 -7.66 5.12
N VAL A 264 1.63 -7.33 4.05
CA VAL A 264 2.97 -7.90 3.79
C VAL A 264 3.95 -7.56 4.91
N ASN A 265 3.93 -6.32 5.43
CA ASN A 265 4.77 -5.92 6.56
C ASN A 265 4.42 -6.71 7.85
N LEU A 266 3.13 -6.97 8.11
CA LEU A 266 2.71 -7.81 9.24
C LEU A 266 3.19 -9.26 9.11
N MET A 267 3.43 -9.74 7.89
CA MET A 267 4.04 -11.04 7.58
C MET A 267 5.58 -11.00 7.57
N ASN A 268 6.18 -9.91 8.08
CA ASN A 268 7.64 -9.66 8.01
C ASN A 268 8.20 -9.70 6.59
N GLY A 269 7.34 -9.50 5.59
CA GLY A 269 7.68 -9.50 4.18
C GLY A 269 8.09 -8.13 3.65
N ASN A 270 8.28 -8.06 2.34
CA ASN A 270 8.64 -6.84 1.63
C ASN A 270 7.93 -6.75 0.28
N ILE A 271 7.63 -5.52 -0.17
CA ILE A 271 7.13 -5.25 -1.54
C ILE A 271 8.13 -4.34 -2.25
N LYS A 272 8.65 -4.82 -3.37
CA LYS A 272 9.49 -4.05 -4.29
C LYS A 272 8.71 -3.73 -5.54
N VAL A 273 8.86 -2.49 -6.04
CA VAL A 273 8.19 -2.02 -7.25
C VAL A 273 9.24 -1.49 -8.22
N GLU A 274 9.20 -1.96 -9.44
CA GLU A 274 9.99 -1.49 -10.58
C GLU A 274 9.03 -1.09 -11.69
N SER A 275 8.95 0.20 -12.01
CA SER A 275 8.02 0.69 -13.02
C SER A 275 8.66 1.81 -13.83
N THR A 276 8.31 1.85 -15.10
CA THR A 276 8.70 2.92 -16.02
C THR A 276 7.47 3.33 -16.79
N LEU A 277 7.22 4.64 -16.86
CA LEU A 277 6.09 5.18 -17.58
C LEU A 277 6.09 4.68 -19.04
N HIS A 278 4.95 4.16 -19.50
CA HIS A 278 4.71 3.56 -20.81
C HIS A 278 5.48 2.27 -21.12
N LYS A 279 6.06 1.61 -20.10
CA LYS A 279 6.74 0.32 -20.28
C LYS A 279 6.14 -0.80 -19.45
N GLY A 280 5.35 -0.45 -18.43
CA GLY A 280 4.72 -1.38 -17.52
C GLY A 280 5.27 -1.34 -16.11
N THR A 281 4.83 -2.30 -15.30
CA THR A 281 5.16 -2.39 -13.88
C THR A 281 5.50 -3.83 -13.52
N LYS A 282 6.53 -3.99 -12.69
CA LYS A 282 6.89 -5.24 -12.03
C LYS A 282 6.82 -5.04 -10.52
N ILE A 283 5.99 -5.83 -9.85
CA ILE A 283 5.84 -5.83 -8.41
C ILE A 283 6.31 -7.18 -7.89
N THR A 284 7.28 -7.17 -6.99
CA THR A 284 7.81 -8.35 -6.33
C THR A 284 7.44 -8.30 -4.85
N VAL A 285 6.76 -9.33 -4.37
CA VAL A 285 6.35 -9.50 -2.97
C VAL A 285 7.11 -10.68 -2.38
N THR A 286 7.87 -10.43 -1.33
CA THR A 286 8.54 -11.48 -0.56
C THR A 286 7.81 -11.67 0.76
N ILE A 287 7.40 -12.90 1.06
CA ILE A 287 6.78 -13.26 2.35
C ILE A 287 7.47 -14.47 2.95
N TYR A 288 7.41 -14.56 4.28
CA TYR A 288 7.93 -15.67 5.05
C TYR A 288 6.78 -16.41 5.69
N LEU A 289 6.69 -17.72 5.44
CA LEU A 289 5.62 -18.58 5.95
C LEU A 289 6.22 -19.72 6.76
N GLU A 290 5.59 -20.08 7.85
CA GLU A 290 5.98 -21.24 8.62
C GLU A 290 5.70 -22.52 7.82
N LEU A 291 6.66 -23.44 7.81
CA LEU A 291 6.47 -24.76 7.21
C LEU A 291 5.60 -25.62 8.11
N GLN A 292 4.71 -26.43 7.52
CA GLN A 292 3.94 -27.42 8.30
C GLN A 292 4.86 -28.47 8.90
N GLU A 293 4.45 -29.11 9.98
CA GLU A 293 5.28 -30.07 10.73
C GLU A 293 5.81 -31.23 9.88
N LYS A 294 5.03 -31.70 8.90
CA LYS A 294 5.45 -32.73 7.95
C LYS A 294 6.65 -32.32 7.08
N GLU A 295 6.65 -31.08 6.66
CA GLU A 295 7.72 -30.49 5.84
C GLU A 295 8.98 -30.27 6.71
N LYS A 296 8.80 -29.81 7.95
CA LYS A 296 9.90 -29.68 8.95
C LYS A 296 10.61 -31.01 9.26
N GLU A 297 9.87 -32.12 9.30
CA GLU A 297 10.45 -33.46 9.51
C GLU A 297 11.27 -33.94 8.30
N GLN A 298 10.83 -33.64 7.07
CA GLN A 298 11.60 -33.99 5.87
C GLN A 298 12.95 -33.27 5.82
N ASP A 299 12.97 -31.96 6.11
CA ASP A 299 14.20 -31.18 6.16
C ASP A 299 15.16 -31.65 7.26
N ARG A 300 14.65 -31.94 8.45
CA ARG A 300 15.48 -32.49 9.55
C ARG A 300 16.10 -33.83 9.17
N ASN A 301 15.38 -34.66 8.44
CA ASN A 301 15.88 -35.97 7.99
C ASN A 301 16.93 -35.80 6.88
N LEU A 302 16.80 -34.83 5.98
CA LEU A 302 17.79 -34.52 4.94
C LEU A 302 19.09 -33.96 5.55
N MET A 303 19.01 -33.08 6.56
CA MET A 303 20.18 -32.54 7.26
C MET A 303 20.94 -33.57 8.09
N ASN A 304 20.29 -34.66 8.52
CA ASN A 304 20.90 -35.75 9.33
C ASN A 304 21.43 -36.92 8.48
N LEU A 305 21.38 -36.83 7.15
CA LEU A 305 22.02 -37.85 6.30
C LEU A 305 23.55 -37.73 6.42
N PRO A 306 24.26 -38.81 6.72
CA PRO A 306 25.73 -38.79 6.76
C PRO A 306 26.25 -38.42 5.37
N VAL A 307 27.08 -37.38 5.31
CA VAL A 307 27.84 -37.04 4.10
C VAL A 307 28.74 -38.21 3.79
N LEU A 308 28.44 -38.95 2.72
CA LEU A 308 29.23 -40.06 2.19
C LEU A 308 30.48 -39.52 1.49
#